data_82038dbc03b965c33c6afff1ea2f1d41
#
_entry.id   82038dbc03b965c33c6afff1ea2f1d41
#
_cell.length_a   1.000
_cell.length_b   1.000
_cell.length_c   1.000
_cell.angle_alpha   90.00
_cell.angle_beta   90.00
_cell.angle_gamma   90.00
#
_symmetry.space_group_name_H-M   'P 1'
#
loop_
_entity.id
_entity.type
_entity.pdbx_description
1 polymer ?
#
loop_
_entity_poly.entity_id
_entity_poly.type
_entity_poly.pdbx_seq_one_letter_code
_entity_poly.pdbx_strand_id
1 'polypeptide(L)'
;MLDVRGLNKVYEGSGRRVEAVRDLTFTVEAGELVCLVGPSGCGKTTLLKCMGGLLAPTGGEVLLGGRKVSGPPPGMAFVFQEYGRSLFPWMRVADNIELPLKQKDLSKARRRELVADALESVDLTEAAGAYPWQLSGGMQQRVAIARALAYEPEVLLMDEPFAAVDAQTRADLEDLVRRLWRERGITILFVTHDIDEAVYLGERVIVLSASPTVVQEQLKVDLPDERDQLHTRVAPRFAELRTHVYEQIQAAKRGGGQDAPVTAE
;
A
#
# COMPACT_ATOMS: atom_id res chain seq x y z
N MET A 1 -9.33 -10.43 7.05
CA MET A 1 -9.88 -9.19 7.63
C MET A 1 -8.80 -8.51 8.46
N LEU A 2 -8.54 -7.24 8.20
CA LEU A 2 -7.62 -6.38 8.96
C LEU A 2 -8.45 -5.32 9.71
N ASP A 3 -8.37 -5.31 11.05
CA ASP A 3 -9.09 -4.35 11.89
C ASP A 3 -8.12 -3.36 12.51
N VAL A 4 -8.40 -2.08 12.38
CA VAL A 4 -7.70 -0.99 13.06
C VAL A 4 -8.68 -0.36 14.05
N ARG A 5 -8.34 -0.36 15.35
CA ARG A 5 -9.23 0.06 16.43
C ARG A 5 -8.59 1.11 17.31
N GLY A 6 -9.11 2.32 17.25
CA GLY A 6 -8.66 3.42 18.09
C GLY A 6 -7.16 3.68 17.99
N LEU A 7 -6.56 3.51 16.79
CA LEU A 7 -5.12 3.58 16.61
C LEU A 7 -4.62 4.99 16.87
N ASN A 8 -3.63 5.09 17.77
CA ASN A 8 -2.94 6.33 18.09
C ASN A 8 -1.45 6.17 17.86
N LYS A 9 -0.81 7.21 17.33
CA LYS A 9 0.65 7.29 17.25
C LYS A 9 1.13 8.68 17.57
N VAL A 10 1.87 8.77 18.67
CA VAL A 10 2.55 9.98 19.13
C VAL A 10 4.06 9.71 19.05
N TYR A 11 4.78 10.67 18.50
CA TYR A 11 6.24 10.72 18.57
C TYR A 11 6.66 11.70 19.66
N GLU A 12 7.53 11.26 20.55
CA GLU A 12 8.12 12.08 21.61
C GLU A 12 9.63 12.13 21.36
N GLY A 13 10.17 13.34 21.19
CA GLY A 13 11.61 13.52 20.97
C GLY A 13 12.01 14.99 20.99
N SER A 14 13.21 15.27 21.52
CA SER A 14 13.82 16.61 21.53
C SER A 14 12.91 17.73 22.03
N GLY A 15 12.08 17.45 23.05
CA GLY A 15 11.15 18.43 23.64
C GLY A 15 9.89 18.71 22.81
N ARG A 16 9.68 17.99 21.70
CA ARG A 16 8.45 18.09 20.89
C ARG A 16 7.65 16.80 20.98
N ARG A 17 6.33 16.99 21.12
CA ARG A 17 5.33 15.92 21.03
C ARG A 17 4.56 16.12 19.74
N VAL A 18 4.62 15.14 18.84
CA VAL A 18 3.92 15.18 17.55
C VAL A 18 2.93 14.02 17.52
N GLU A 19 1.65 14.34 17.50
CA GLU A 19 0.58 13.35 17.33
C GLU A 19 0.38 13.13 15.82
N ALA A 20 0.87 12.00 15.33
CA ALA A 20 0.79 11.67 13.90
C ALA A 20 -0.56 11.03 13.53
N VAL A 21 -1.10 10.18 14.43
CA VAL A 21 -2.37 9.46 14.21
C VAL A 21 -3.20 9.57 15.48
N ARG A 22 -4.49 9.88 15.37
CA ARG A 22 -5.42 10.04 16.49
C ARG A 22 -6.66 9.20 16.28
N ASP A 23 -6.97 8.32 17.23
CA ASP A 23 -8.21 7.52 17.33
C ASP A 23 -8.73 6.97 15.98
N LEU A 24 -7.81 6.41 15.20
CA LEU A 24 -8.12 5.99 13.83
C LEU A 24 -8.71 4.58 13.84
N THR A 25 -9.92 4.44 13.30
CA THR A 25 -10.67 3.19 13.29
C THR A 25 -11.25 2.91 11.91
N PHE A 26 -10.93 1.75 11.34
CA PHE A 26 -11.53 1.19 10.13
C PHE A 26 -11.21 -0.29 10.01
N THR A 27 -11.94 -0.98 9.12
CA THR A 27 -11.72 -2.39 8.78
C THR A 27 -11.38 -2.52 7.29
N VAL A 28 -10.63 -3.56 6.94
CA VAL A 28 -10.45 -4.02 5.55
C VAL A 28 -10.90 -5.47 5.50
N GLU A 29 -11.90 -5.74 4.70
CA GLU A 29 -12.46 -7.09 4.56
C GLU A 29 -11.50 -8.01 3.79
N ALA A 30 -11.65 -9.31 3.99
CA ALA A 30 -10.85 -10.27 3.24
C ALA A 30 -11.17 -10.18 1.74
N GLY A 31 -10.13 -10.10 0.91
CA GLY A 31 -10.25 -9.96 -0.54
C GLY A 31 -10.61 -8.55 -1.02
N GLU A 32 -10.70 -7.56 -0.14
CA GLU A 32 -10.98 -6.17 -0.52
C GLU A 32 -9.71 -5.45 -0.98
N LEU A 33 -9.82 -4.59 -2.01
CA LEU A 33 -8.79 -3.62 -2.38
C LEU A 33 -9.21 -2.23 -1.90
N VAL A 34 -8.55 -1.76 -0.84
CA VAL A 34 -8.82 -0.45 -0.22
C VAL A 34 -7.68 0.49 -0.50
N CYS A 35 -8.00 1.70 -0.97
CA CYS A 35 -7.04 2.77 -1.14
C CYS A 35 -7.12 3.77 0.01
N LEU A 36 -5.97 4.14 0.57
CA LEU A 36 -5.83 5.22 1.56
C LEU A 36 -5.25 6.46 0.88
N VAL A 37 -5.98 7.56 0.93
CA VAL A 37 -5.54 8.84 0.39
C VAL A 37 -5.57 9.92 1.46
N GLY A 38 -4.75 10.95 1.30
CA GLY A 38 -4.73 12.08 2.22
C GLY A 38 -3.60 13.05 1.92
N PRO A 39 -3.57 14.22 2.55
CA PRO A 39 -2.54 15.23 2.36
C PRO A 39 -1.12 14.67 2.54
N SER A 40 -0.13 15.28 1.85
CA SER A 40 1.27 14.95 2.09
C SER A 40 1.65 15.23 3.53
N GLY A 41 2.41 14.31 4.15
CA GLY A 41 2.84 14.45 5.55
C GLY A 41 1.76 14.16 6.60
N CYS A 42 0.54 13.76 6.21
CA CYS A 42 -0.51 13.45 7.19
C CYS A 42 -0.23 12.19 8.04
N GLY A 43 0.74 11.35 7.70
CA GLY A 43 1.09 10.16 8.49
C GLY A 43 0.73 8.83 7.85
N LYS A 44 0.42 8.77 6.55
CA LYS A 44 0.06 7.53 5.82
C LYS A 44 1.08 6.40 6.01
N THR A 45 2.36 6.69 5.79
CA THR A 45 3.46 5.73 6.01
C THR A 45 3.58 5.30 7.48
N THR A 46 3.35 6.22 8.43
CA THR A 46 3.30 5.88 9.87
C THR A 46 2.19 4.89 10.15
N LEU A 47 0.98 5.18 9.66
CA LEU A 47 -0.18 4.32 9.78
C LEU A 47 0.09 2.93 9.18
N LEU A 48 0.62 2.89 7.96
CA LEU A 48 0.94 1.63 7.27
C LEU A 48 1.97 0.80 8.07
N LYS A 49 3.02 1.46 8.61
CA LYS A 49 4.02 0.78 9.47
C LYS A 49 3.42 0.25 10.78
N CYS A 50 2.46 0.97 11.37
CA CYS A 50 1.74 0.48 12.55
C CYS A 50 0.90 -0.75 12.20
N MET A 51 0.16 -0.70 11.09
CA MET A 51 -0.65 -1.83 10.63
C MET A 51 0.19 -3.07 10.30
N GLY A 52 1.36 -2.88 9.69
CA GLY A 52 2.27 -3.98 9.37
C GLY A 52 3.14 -4.46 10.55
N GLY A 53 2.96 -3.92 11.75
CA GLY A 53 3.74 -4.31 12.92
C GLY A 53 5.21 -3.86 12.89
N LEU A 54 5.58 -2.98 11.95
CA LEU A 54 6.92 -2.41 11.85
C LEU A 54 7.15 -1.26 12.83
N LEU A 55 6.07 -0.69 13.35
CA LEU A 55 6.06 0.40 14.31
C LEU A 55 4.98 0.15 15.36
N ALA A 56 5.34 0.16 16.63
CA ALA A 56 4.37 0.00 17.70
C ALA A 56 3.48 1.26 17.80
N PRO A 57 2.13 1.13 17.82
CA PRO A 57 1.24 2.22 18.14
C PRO A 57 1.42 2.67 19.59
N THR A 58 1.05 3.92 19.91
CA THR A 58 1.04 4.44 21.30
C THR A 58 -0.30 4.20 22.00
N GLY A 59 -1.34 3.87 21.26
CA GLY A 59 -2.66 3.50 21.76
C GLY A 59 -3.47 2.79 20.71
N GLY A 60 -4.53 2.12 21.12
CA GLY A 60 -5.34 1.28 20.24
C GLY A 60 -4.64 -0.02 19.83
N GLU A 61 -5.16 -0.66 18.82
CA GLU A 61 -4.63 -1.93 18.33
C GLU A 61 -4.94 -2.17 16.85
N VAL A 62 -4.16 -3.06 16.27
CA VAL A 62 -4.38 -3.63 14.93
C VAL A 62 -4.56 -5.13 15.08
N LEU A 63 -5.55 -5.69 14.42
CA LEU A 63 -5.84 -7.12 14.43
C LEU A 63 -5.80 -7.66 12.99
N LEU A 64 -5.09 -8.77 12.78
CA LEU A 64 -5.13 -9.55 11.54
C LEU A 64 -5.83 -10.89 11.84
N GLY A 65 -6.96 -11.15 11.19
CA GLY A 65 -7.75 -12.35 11.46
C GLY A 65 -8.15 -12.50 12.94
N GLY A 66 -8.42 -11.39 13.64
CA GLY A 66 -8.74 -11.34 15.06
C GLY A 66 -7.52 -11.45 16.00
N ARG A 67 -6.30 -11.61 15.48
CA ARG A 67 -5.06 -11.70 16.28
C ARG A 67 -4.36 -10.36 16.31
N LYS A 68 -3.95 -9.91 17.50
CA LYS A 68 -3.23 -8.63 17.67
C LYS A 68 -1.88 -8.65 16.96
N VAL A 69 -1.64 -7.62 16.17
CA VAL A 69 -0.35 -7.37 15.51
C VAL A 69 0.59 -6.71 16.52
N SER A 70 1.60 -7.45 16.97
CA SER A 70 2.64 -6.97 17.90
C SER A 70 4.05 -6.95 17.28
N GLY A 71 4.16 -7.33 16.02
CA GLY A 71 5.34 -7.38 15.16
C GLY A 71 4.89 -7.78 13.77
N PRO A 72 5.78 -7.85 12.75
CA PRO A 72 5.39 -8.23 11.40
C PRO A 72 4.73 -9.63 11.38
N PRO A 73 3.42 -9.71 11.07
CA PRO A 73 2.72 -11.00 11.10
C PRO A 73 3.02 -11.83 9.85
N PRO A 74 3.05 -13.16 9.93
CA PRO A 74 3.40 -14.04 8.81
C PRO A 74 2.39 -13.99 7.64
N GLY A 75 1.16 -13.51 7.88
CA GLY A 75 0.13 -13.35 6.84
C GLY A 75 0.19 -12.01 6.10
N MET A 76 1.22 -11.20 6.32
CA MET A 76 1.28 -9.85 5.76
C MET A 76 2.60 -9.62 5.01
N ALA A 77 2.51 -8.97 3.84
CA ALA A 77 3.68 -8.54 3.07
C ALA A 77 3.63 -7.04 2.77
N PHE A 78 4.81 -6.47 2.50
CA PHE A 78 5.00 -5.05 2.27
C PHE A 78 5.64 -4.78 0.90
N VAL A 79 5.10 -3.79 0.18
CA VAL A 79 5.75 -3.14 -0.97
C VAL A 79 6.01 -1.69 -0.58
N PHE A 80 7.29 -1.32 -0.45
CA PHE A 80 7.71 0.01 -0.02
C PHE A 80 7.82 1.00 -1.19
N GLN A 81 7.69 2.28 -0.91
CA GLN A 81 7.81 3.37 -1.87
C GLN A 81 9.14 3.37 -2.63
N GLU A 82 10.25 3.14 -1.93
CA GLU A 82 11.58 3.07 -2.52
C GLU A 82 11.97 1.63 -2.88
N TYR A 83 11.30 1.08 -3.89
CA TYR A 83 11.53 -0.31 -4.33
C TYR A 83 12.99 -0.60 -4.73
N GLY A 84 13.65 0.36 -5.38
CA GLY A 84 15.06 0.21 -5.77
C GLY A 84 16.00 0.00 -4.59
N ARG A 85 15.71 0.59 -3.42
CA ARG A 85 16.47 0.36 -2.18
C ARG A 85 16.06 -0.90 -1.45
N SER A 86 14.90 -1.45 -1.77
CA SER A 86 14.41 -2.69 -1.14
C SER A 86 14.94 -3.95 -1.79
N LEU A 87 15.42 -3.87 -3.05
CA LEU A 87 16.04 -4.98 -3.74
C LEU A 87 17.54 -5.03 -3.43
N PHE A 88 18.06 -6.24 -3.24
CA PHE A 88 19.48 -6.46 -3.02
C PHE A 88 20.23 -6.45 -4.36
N PRO A 89 21.04 -5.41 -4.67
CA PRO A 89 21.61 -5.22 -6.00
C PRO A 89 22.65 -6.30 -6.38
N TRP A 90 23.19 -7.02 -5.40
CA TRP A 90 24.15 -8.14 -5.60
C TRP A 90 23.47 -9.51 -5.75
N MET A 91 22.14 -9.58 -5.63
CA MET A 91 21.36 -10.79 -5.79
C MET A 91 20.61 -10.75 -7.12
N ARG A 92 20.45 -11.90 -7.75
CA ARG A 92 19.60 -12.04 -8.94
C ARG A 92 18.13 -11.79 -8.59
N VAL A 93 17.32 -11.51 -9.59
CA VAL A 93 15.87 -11.31 -9.45
C VAL A 93 15.21 -12.49 -8.74
N ALA A 94 15.46 -13.71 -9.21
CA ALA A 94 14.92 -14.92 -8.57
C ALA A 94 15.35 -15.05 -7.09
N ASP A 95 16.61 -14.72 -6.78
CA ASP A 95 17.14 -14.80 -5.43
C ASP A 95 16.54 -13.73 -4.51
N ASN A 96 16.26 -12.53 -5.04
CA ASN A 96 15.53 -11.46 -4.33
C ASN A 96 14.13 -11.91 -3.95
N ILE A 97 13.44 -12.61 -4.86
CA ILE A 97 12.08 -13.11 -4.63
C ILE A 97 12.11 -14.31 -3.65
N GLU A 98 13.10 -15.20 -3.77
CA GLU A 98 13.23 -16.36 -2.87
C GLU A 98 13.60 -15.96 -1.44
N LEU A 99 14.26 -14.83 -1.23
CA LEU A 99 14.85 -14.46 0.05
C LEU A 99 13.89 -14.56 1.25
N PRO A 100 12.68 -13.95 1.23
CA PRO A 100 11.75 -14.07 2.35
C PRO A 100 11.25 -15.49 2.56
N LEU A 101 11.22 -16.33 1.53
CA LEU A 101 10.79 -17.73 1.63
C LEU A 101 11.77 -18.62 2.41
N LYS A 102 13.03 -18.20 2.54
CA LYS A 102 14.05 -18.92 3.33
C LYS A 102 13.73 -18.93 4.83
N GLN A 103 12.88 -18.03 5.29
CA GLN A 103 12.39 -17.96 6.67
C GLN A 103 11.21 -18.91 6.93
N LYS A 104 10.58 -19.44 5.86
CA LYS A 104 9.46 -20.39 5.96
C LYS A 104 10.00 -21.81 5.93
N ASP A 105 9.34 -22.71 6.64
CA ASP A 105 9.66 -24.16 6.60
C ASP A 105 9.14 -24.77 5.28
N LEU A 106 9.81 -24.43 4.17
CA LEU A 106 9.47 -24.85 2.83
C LEU A 106 10.64 -25.61 2.19
N SER A 107 10.31 -26.69 1.46
CA SER A 107 11.31 -27.40 0.66
C SER A 107 11.88 -26.49 -0.43
N LYS A 108 13.12 -26.79 -0.88
CA LYS A 108 13.75 -26.05 -1.98
C LYS A 108 12.92 -26.12 -3.28
N ALA A 109 12.23 -27.23 -3.52
CA ALA A 109 11.36 -27.39 -4.68
C ALA A 109 10.17 -26.43 -4.57
N ARG A 110 9.49 -26.38 -3.43
CA ARG A 110 8.34 -25.48 -3.23
C ARG A 110 8.73 -24.01 -3.32
N ARG A 111 9.87 -23.60 -2.78
CA ARG A 111 10.35 -22.21 -2.96
C ARG A 111 10.57 -21.85 -4.42
N ARG A 112 11.16 -22.78 -5.23
CA ARG A 112 11.33 -22.54 -6.66
C ARG A 112 10.02 -22.40 -7.43
N GLU A 113 9.01 -23.22 -7.09
CA GLU A 113 7.66 -23.08 -7.66
C GLU A 113 7.06 -21.70 -7.36
N LEU A 114 7.10 -21.26 -6.10
CA LEU A 114 6.60 -19.97 -5.67
C LEU A 114 7.31 -18.81 -6.37
N VAL A 115 8.62 -18.91 -6.56
CA VAL A 115 9.39 -17.90 -7.30
C VAL A 115 9.01 -17.88 -8.77
N ALA A 116 8.83 -19.04 -9.40
CA ALA A 116 8.44 -19.14 -10.81
C ALA A 116 7.03 -18.58 -11.03
N ASP A 117 6.05 -18.97 -10.21
CA ASP A 117 4.70 -18.46 -10.22
C ASP A 117 4.62 -16.93 -10.00
N ALA A 118 5.41 -16.41 -9.05
CA ALA A 118 5.47 -14.98 -8.82
C ALA A 118 6.08 -14.20 -9.99
N LEU A 119 7.12 -14.74 -10.64
CA LEU A 119 7.73 -14.12 -11.83
C LEU A 119 6.77 -14.12 -13.03
N GLU A 120 6.06 -15.22 -13.24
CA GLU A 120 5.04 -15.34 -14.27
C GLU A 120 3.91 -14.33 -14.06
N SER A 121 3.43 -14.19 -12.83
CA SER A 121 2.33 -13.28 -12.46
C SER A 121 2.64 -11.80 -12.74
N VAL A 122 3.92 -11.42 -12.78
CA VAL A 122 4.35 -10.04 -13.04
C VAL A 122 5.02 -9.88 -14.41
N ASP A 123 4.94 -10.88 -15.28
CA ASP A 123 5.49 -10.92 -16.63
C ASP A 123 7.03 -10.72 -16.67
N LEU A 124 7.76 -11.37 -15.74
CA LEU A 124 9.23 -11.26 -15.60
C LEU A 124 9.98 -12.60 -15.63
N THR A 125 9.39 -13.65 -16.15
CA THR A 125 10.00 -14.99 -16.21
C THR A 125 11.40 -14.96 -16.84
N GLU A 126 11.57 -14.25 -17.95
CA GLU A 126 12.85 -14.14 -18.67
C GLU A 126 13.91 -13.33 -17.90
N ALA A 127 13.47 -12.50 -16.94
CA ALA A 127 14.37 -11.68 -16.13
C ALA A 127 14.87 -12.37 -14.86
N ALA A 128 14.51 -13.63 -14.60
CA ALA A 128 14.85 -14.37 -13.38
C ALA A 128 16.35 -14.36 -13.04
N GLY A 129 17.20 -14.46 -14.08
CA GLY A 129 18.67 -14.48 -13.95
C GLY A 129 19.32 -13.10 -13.92
N ALA A 130 18.61 -12.02 -14.20
CA ALA A 130 19.12 -10.66 -14.23
C ALA A 130 19.38 -10.11 -12.82
N TYR A 131 20.17 -9.05 -12.71
CA TYR A 131 20.35 -8.28 -11.48
C TYR A 131 19.48 -7.02 -11.50
N PRO A 132 19.06 -6.47 -10.33
CA PRO A 132 18.21 -5.29 -10.27
C PRO A 132 18.70 -4.10 -11.11
N TRP A 133 19.99 -3.84 -11.13
CA TRP A 133 20.60 -2.73 -11.91
C TRP A 133 20.51 -2.89 -13.43
N GLN A 134 20.16 -4.09 -13.92
CA GLN A 134 19.94 -4.37 -15.36
C GLN A 134 18.48 -4.12 -15.78
N LEU A 135 17.60 -3.82 -14.84
CA LEU A 135 16.16 -3.67 -15.05
C LEU A 135 15.75 -2.19 -15.09
N SER A 136 14.71 -1.88 -15.86
CA SER A 136 14.02 -0.59 -15.76
C SER A 136 13.35 -0.39 -14.39
N GLY A 137 13.01 0.85 -14.03
CA GLY A 137 12.31 1.14 -12.77
C GLY A 137 11.01 0.37 -12.61
N GLY A 138 10.20 0.30 -13.68
CA GLY A 138 8.96 -0.49 -13.67
C GLY A 138 9.19 -1.99 -13.50
N MET A 139 10.24 -2.55 -14.12
CA MET A 139 10.61 -3.95 -13.91
C MET A 139 11.08 -4.20 -12.46
N GLN A 140 11.86 -3.29 -11.88
CA GLN A 140 12.26 -3.40 -10.46
C GLN A 140 11.04 -3.37 -9.54
N GLN A 141 10.05 -2.53 -9.85
CA GLN A 141 8.79 -2.48 -9.10
C GLN A 141 8.01 -3.79 -9.22
N ARG A 142 7.92 -4.38 -10.42
CA ARG A 142 7.34 -5.71 -10.63
C ARG A 142 8.07 -6.78 -9.81
N VAL A 143 9.40 -6.73 -9.69
CA VAL A 143 10.17 -7.64 -8.82
C VAL A 143 9.81 -7.47 -7.35
N ALA A 144 9.63 -6.23 -6.88
CA ALA A 144 9.22 -5.97 -5.50
C ALA A 144 7.81 -6.53 -5.20
N ILE A 145 6.89 -6.39 -6.15
CA ILE A 145 5.54 -6.98 -6.08
C ILE A 145 5.64 -8.52 -6.10
N ALA A 146 6.39 -9.11 -7.03
CA ALA A 146 6.59 -10.56 -7.10
C ALA A 146 7.18 -11.14 -5.80
N ARG A 147 8.15 -10.46 -5.18
CA ARG A 147 8.72 -10.87 -3.89
C ARG A 147 7.67 -10.89 -2.78
N ALA A 148 6.77 -9.91 -2.77
CA ALA A 148 5.68 -9.86 -1.80
C ALA A 148 4.65 -10.97 -2.07
N LEU A 149 4.29 -11.24 -3.34
CA LEU A 149 3.34 -12.28 -3.74
C LEU A 149 3.86 -13.69 -3.48
N ALA A 150 5.17 -13.95 -3.75
CA ALA A 150 5.78 -15.25 -3.49
C ALA A 150 5.66 -15.67 -2.02
N TYR A 151 5.55 -14.71 -1.12
CA TYR A 151 5.33 -14.97 0.31
C TYR A 151 3.93 -15.50 0.61
N GLU A 152 2.99 -15.50 -0.36
CA GLU A 152 1.57 -15.91 -0.23
C GLU A 152 0.90 -15.16 0.95
N PRO A 153 0.85 -13.82 0.94
CA PRO A 153 0.26 -13.06 2.04
C PRO A 153 -1.27 -13.07 2.00
N GLU A 154 -1.91 -13.01 3.16
CA GLU A 154 -3.35 -12.74 3.31
C GLU A 154 -3.66 -11.25 3.04
N VAL A 155 -2.71 -10.37 3.44
CA VAL A 155 -2.79 -8.91 3.27
C VAL A 155 -1.51 -8.37 2.67
N LEU A 156 -1.64 -7.60 1.60
CA LEU A 156 -0.56 -6.88 0.95
C LEU A 156 -0.69 -5.38 1.25
N LEU A 157 0.31 -4.83 1.94
CA LEU A 157 0.42 -3.41 2.24
C LEU A 157 1.33 -2.75 1.20
N MET A 158 0.86 -1.71 0.53
CA MET A 158 1.61 -0.98 -0.50
C MET A 158 1.70 0.50 -0.14
N ASP A 159 2.92 1.04 0.01
CA ASP A 159 3.19 2.43 0.39
C ASP A 159 3.65 3.23 -0.82
N GLU A 160 2.77 3.99 -1.44
CA GLU A 160 3.02 4.82 -2.63
C GLU A 160 3.89 4.12 -3.70
N PRO A 161 3.53 2.87 -4.10
CA PRO A 161 4.45 2.01 -4.83
C PRO A 161 4.79 2.55 -6.23
N PHE A 162 3.99 3.44 -6.79
CA PHE A 162 4.15 3.95 -8.16
C PHE A 162 4.65 5.40 -8.22
N ALA A 163 5.05 5.99 -7.09
CA ALA A 163 5.46 7.39 -7.04
C ALA A 163 6.70 7.72 -7.90
N ALA A 164 7.57 6.74 -8.14
CA ALA A 164 8.86 6.94 -8.82
C ALA A 164 8.90 6.40 -10.26
N VAL A 165 7.75 6.06 -10.86
CA VAL A 165 7.67 5.56 -12.23
C VAL A 165 6.97 6.58 -13.15
N ASP A 166 7.29 6.52 -14.45
CA ASP A 166 6.62 7.35 -15.46
C ASP A 166 5.13 6.97 -15.64
N ALA A 167 4.36 7.84 -16.30
CA ALA A 167 2.92 7.70 -16.41
C ALA A 167 2.47 6.42 -17.14
N GLN A 168 3.19 6.01 -18.21
CA GLN A 168 2.84 4.81 -18.95
C GLN A 168 3.11 3.56 -18.12
N THR A 169 4.29 3.47 -17.53
CA THR A 169 4.66 2.37 -16.62
C THR A 169 3.72 2.29 -15.42
N ARG A 170 3.25 3.44 -14.90
CA ARG A 170 2.27 3.49 -13.81
C ARG A 170 0.95 2.85 -14.21
N ALA A 171 0.41 3.20 -15.38
CA ALA A 171 -0.83 2.62 -15.90
C ALA A 171 -0.73 1.08 -16.02
N ASP A 172 0.39 0.58 -16.57
CA ASP A 172 0.64 -0.86 -16.68
C ASP A 172 0.74 -1.56 -15.31
N LEU A 173 1.28 -0.88 -14.29
CA LEU A 173 1.39 -1.40 -12.92
C LEU A 173 0.05 -1.36 -12.17
N GLU A 174 -0.79 -0.36 -12.41
CA GLU A 174 -2.15 -0.30 -11.90
C GLU A 174 -2.99 -1.48 -12.42
N ASP A 175 -2.93 -1.73 -13.74
CA ASP A 175 -3.63 -2.86 -14.36
C ASP A 175 -3.09 -4.20 -13.84
N LEU A 176 -1.77 -4.31 -13.66
CA LEU A 176 -1.14 -5.47 -13.03
C LEU A 176 -1.69 -5.72 -11.62
N VAL A 177 -1.73 -4.69 -10.75
CA VAL A 177 -2.22 -4.85 -9.37
C VAL A 177 -3.68 -5.26 -9.34
N ARG A 178 -4.55 -4.66 -10.18
CA ARG A 178 -5.95 -5.07 -10.28
C ARG A 178 -6.10 -6.51 -10.76
N ARG A 179 -5.34 -6.92 -11.78
CA ARG A 179 -5.30 -8.31 -12.26
C ARG A 179 -4.91 -9.27 -11.14
N LEU A 180 -3.80 -9.01 -10.45
CA LEU A 180 -3.32 -9.84 -9.34
C LEU A 180 -4.31 -9.93 -8.19
N TRP A 181 -4.95 -8.82 -7.82
CA TRP A 181 -5.99 -8.79 -6.81
C TRP A 181 -7.17 -9.70 -7.17
N ARG A 182 -7.68 -9.59 -8.40
CA ARG A 182 -8.82 -10.41 -8.88
C ARG A 182 -8.48 -11.90 -8.97
N GLU A 183 -7.31 -12.23 -9.52
CA GLU A 183 -6.90 -13.62 -9.77
C GLU A 183 -6.55 -14.36 -8.47
N ARG A 184 -5.96 -13.67 -7.51
CA ARG A 184 -5.47 -14.28 -6.28
C ARG A 184 -6.36 -14.10 -5.06
N GLY A 185 -7.36 -13.23 -5.14
CA GLY A 185 -8.28 -12.94 -4.03
C GLY A 185 -7.59 -12.39 -2.78
N ILE A 186 -6.41 -11.76 -2.94
CA ILE A 186 -5.65 -11.18 -1.82
C ILE A 186 -6.28 -9.88 -1.34
N THR A 187 -6.17 -9.61 -0.04
CA THR A 187 -6.55 -8.31 0.51
C THR A 187 -5.44 -7.30 0.23
N ILE A 188 -5.75 -6.15 -0.35
CA ILE A 188 -4.76 -5.11 -0.62
C ILE A 188 -5.14 -3.82 0.09
N LEU A 189 -4.19 -3.26 0.82
CA LEU A 189 -4.25 -1.89 1.32
C LEU A 189 -3.20 -1.05 0.60
N PHE A 190 -3.67 -0.15 -0.25
CA PHE A 190 -2.87 0.65 -1.15
C PHE A 190 -2.85 2.11 -0.69
N VAL A 191 -1.69 2.61 -0.31
CA VAL A 191 -1.50 4.02 0.06
C VAL A 191 -1.01 4.78 -1.14
N THR A 192 -1.67 5.89 -1.45
CA THR A 192 -1.26 6.81 -2.51
C THR A 192 -1.62 8.26 -2.18
N HIS A 193 -0.97 9.20 -2.83
CA HIS A 193 -1.36 10.61 -2.88
C HIS A 193 -2.06 10.97 -4.20
N ASP A 194 -2.10 10.03 -5.15
CA ASP A 194 -2.76 10.21 -6.44
C ASP A 194 -4.22 9.74 -6.36
N ILE A 195 -5.13 10.69 -6.61
CA ILE A 195 -6.58 10.44 -6.53
C ILE A 195 -7.04 9.54 -7.67
N ASP A 196 -6.45 9.72 -8.85
CA ASP A 196 -6.81 8.93 -10.02
C ASP A 196 -6.41 7.46 -9.82
N GLU A 197 -5.23 7.19 -9.23
CA GLU A 197 -4.84 5.83 -8.80
C GLU A 197 -5.85 5.24 -7.81
N ALA A 198 -6.20 6.02 -6.77
CA ALA A 198 -7.08 5.52 -5.71
C ALA A 198 -8.47 5.14 -6.22
N VAL A 199 -9.05 5.97 -7.09
CA VAL A 199 -10.37 5.71 -7.70
C VAL A 199 -10.28 4.59 -8.74
N TYR A 200 -9.17 4.52 -9.49
CA TYR A 200 -8.97 3.48 -10.48
C TYR A 200 -8.77 2.09 -9.86
N LEU A 201 -7.98 2.00 -8.79
CA LEU A 201 -7.63 0.73 -8.16
C LEU A 201 -8.69 0.26 -7.16
N GLY A 202 -9.14 1.14 -6.25
CA GLY A 202 -9.89 0.77 -5.06
C GLY A 202 -11.32 0.30 -5.33
N GLU A 203 -11.78 -0.62 -4.50
CA GLU A 203 -13.22 -0.88 -4.33
C GLU A 203 -13.80 0.06 -3.27
N ARG A 204 -12.92 0.59 -2.41
CA ARG A 204 -13.21 1.63 -1.43
C ARG A 204 -12.02 2.55 -1.28
N VAL A 205 -12.29 3.84 -1.14
CA VAL A 205 -11.30 4.87 -0.82
C VAL A 205 -11.54 5.38 0.59
N ILE A 206 -10.51 5.35 1.43
CA ILE A 206 -10.52 5.97 2.75
C ILE A 206 -9.74 7.28 2.65
N VAL A 207 -10.43 8.38 2.87
CA VAL A 207 -9.84 9.72 2.89
C VAL A 207 -9.39 10.04 4.32
N LEU A 208 -8.13 10.39 4.47
CA LEU A 208 -7.50 10.76 5.73
C LEU A 208 -7.41 12.28 5.86
N SER A 209 -7.55 12.78 7.09
CA SER A 209 -7.36 14.19 7.43
C SER A 209 -5.88 14.61 7.33
N ALA A 210 -5.61 15.91 7.49
CA ALA A 210 -4.27 16.37 7.88
C ALA A 210 -3.89 15.84 9.27
N SER A 211 -2.59 15.98 9.63
CA SER A 211 -2.11 15.56 10.97
C SER A 211 -2.71 16.43 12.09
N PRO A 212 -3.17 15.83 13.19
CA PRO A 212 -3.21 14.39 13.47
C PRO A 212 -4.23 13.65 12.62
N THR A 213 -3.78 12.53 12.04
CA THR A 213 -4.56 11.78 11.06
C THR A 213 -5.74 11.06 11.71
N VAL A 214 -6.92 11.30 11.17
CA VAL A 214 -8.18 10.57 11.44
C VAL A 214 -8.79 10.12 10.12
N VAL A 215 -9.72 9.17 10.16
CA VAL A 215 -10.57 8.86 9.01
C VAL A 215 -11.56 9.99 8.81
N GLN A 216 -11.47 10.69 7.67
CA GLN A 216 -12.41 11.76 7.33
C GLN A 216 -13.65 11.21 6.64
N GLU A 217 -13.45 10.29 5.69
CA GLU A 217 -14.53 9.66 4.94
C GLU A 217 -14.11 8.29 4.42
N GLN A 218 -15.10 7.41 4.24
CA GLN A 218 -14.94 6.13 3.55
C GLN A 218 -15.93 6.10 2.39
N LEU A 219 -15.41 6.10 1.17
CA LEU A 219 -16.19 6.17 -0.06
C LEU A 219 -16.14 4.82 -0.78
N LYS A 220 -17.30 4.22 -1.05
CA LYS A 220 -17.38 3.05 -1.93
C LYS A 220 -17.18 3.49 -3.38
N VAL A 221 -16.33 2.77 -4.11
CA VAL A 221 -16.10 3.00 -5.54
C VAL A 221 -16.99 2.05 -6.34
N ASP A 222 -18.10 2.56 -6.82
CA ASP A 222 -19.11 1.83 -7.59
C ASP A 222 -18.84 1.88 -9.11
N LEU A 223 -17.60 1.57 -9.49
CA LEU A 223 -17.18 1.39 -10.87
C LEU A 223 -17.25 -0.10 -11.25
N PRO A 224 -17.32 -0.43 -12.57
CA PRO A 224 -17.26 -1.82 -13.01
C PRO A 224 -16.03 -2.56 -12.48
N ASP A 225 -16.17 -3.88 -12.30
CA ASP A 225 -15.05 -4.73 -11.86
C ASP A 225 -13.94 -4.81 -12.92
N GLU A 226 -14.35 -4.85 -14.20
CA GLU A 226 -13.41 -4.72 -15.31
C GLU A 226 -13.16 -3.26 -15.60
N ARG A 227 -11.94 -2.84 -15.39
CA ARG A 227 -11.47 -1.46 -15.63
C ARG A 227 -10.32 -1.48 -16.62
N ASP A 228 -10.30 -0.45 -17.44
CA ASP A 228 -9.22 -0.18 -18.39
C ASP A 228 -8.83 1.31 -18.35
N GLN A 229 -7.61 1.62 -18.72
CA GLN A 229 -7.04 2.96 -18.62
C GLN A 229 -7.73 3.99 -19.53
N LEU A 230 -8.35 3.56 -20.62
CA LEU A 230 -8.95 4.47 -21.60
C LEU A 230 -10.42 4.78 -21.28
N HIS A 231 -11.24 3.75 -21.07
CA HIS A 231 -12.68 3.92 -20.93
C HIS A 231 -13.11 4.24 -19.51
N THR A 232 -12.46 3.59 -18.51
CA THR A 232 -12.82 3.81 -17.10
C THR A 232 -12.53 5.24 -16.67
N ARG A 233 -11.37 5.79 -17.04
CA ARG A 233 -10.95 7.14 -16.61
C ARG A 233 -11.77 8.28 -17.26
N VAL A 234 -12.41 8.03 -18.40
CA VAL A 234 -13.29 9.01 -19.06
C VAL A 234 -14.77 8.83 -18.69
N ALA A 235 -15.11 7.80 -17.93
CA ALA A 235 -16.47 7.56 -17.50
C ALA A 235 -16.97 8.69 -16.57
N PRO A 236 -18.21 9.19 -16.73
CA PRO A 236 -18.77 10.24 -15.87
C PRO A 236 -18.67 9.90 -14.38
N ARG A 237 -18.95 8.63 -14.02
CA ARG A 237 -18.88 8.17 -12.63
C ARG A 237 -17.48 8.23 -12.05
N PHE A 238 -16.44 7.96 -12.84
CA PHE A 238 -15.05 8.13 -12.42
C PHE A 238 -14.75 9.59 -12.09
N ALA A 239 -15.17 10.52 -12.96
CA ALA A 239 -14.97 11.95 -12.77
C ALA A 239 -15.68 12.46 -11.51
N GLU A 240 -16.91 11.99 -11.23
CA GLU A 240 -17.65 12.33 -10.01
C GLU A 240 -16.91 11.86 -8.74
N LEU A 241 -16.51 10.58 -8.69
CA LEU A 241 -15.78 10.01 -7.57
C LEU A 241 -14.45 10.73 -7.33
N ARG A 242 -13.68 10.97 -8.39
CA ARG A 242 -12.43 11.72 -8.35
C ARG A 242 -12.63 13.12 -7.78
N THR A 243 -13.66 13.85 -8.27
CA THR A 243 -13.97 15.19 -7.79
C THR A 243 -14.34 15.17 -6.33
N HIS A 244 -15.18 14.24 -5.91
CA HIS A 244 -15.57 14.09 -4.51
C HIS A 244 -14.37 13.84 -3.60
N VAL A 245 -13.48 12.88 -3.95
CA VAL A 245 -12.25 12.60 -3.18
C VAL A 245 -11.36 13.84 -3.13
N TYR A 246 -11.22 14.57 -4.24
CA TYR A 246 -10.46 15.82 -4.28
C TYR A 246 -11.00 16.86 -3.30
N GLU A 247 -12.31 17.08 -3.29
CA GLU A 247 -12.99 18.02 -2.39
C GLU A 247 -12.77 17.64 -0.92
N GLN A 248 -12.85 16.36 -0.59
CA GLN A 248 -12.56 15.85 0.77
C GLN A 248 -11.12 16.11 1.18
N ILE A 249 -10.15 15.88 0.29
CA ILE A 249 -8.74 16.18 0.58
C ILE A 249 -8.52 17.69 0.76
N GLN A 250 -9.20 18.55 -0.02
CA GLN A 250 -9.11 20.01 0.17
C GLN A 250 -9.75 20.45 1.50
N ALA A 251 -10.86 19.84 1.91
CA ALA A 251 -11.47 20.07 3.20
C ALA A 251 -10.53 19.66 4.35
N ALA A 252 -9.88 18.49 4.22
CA ALA A 252 -8.86 18.00 5.16
C ALA A 252 -7.71 18.98 5.36
N LYS A 253 -7.21 19.58 4.26
CA LYS A 253 -6.11 20.57 4.33
C LYS A 253 -6.54 21.84 5.06
N ARG A 254 -7.79 22.29 4.87
CA ARG A 254 -8.33 23.50 5.53
C ARG A 254 -8.58 23.28 7.02
N GLY A 255 -9.07 22.10 7.42
CA GLY A 255 -9.33 21.76 8.82
C GLY A 255 -8.06 21.63 9.65
N GLY A 256 -6.94 21.15 9.06
CA GLY A 256 -5.65 21.02 9.75
C GLY A 256 -4.91 22.34 10.00
N GLY A 257 -5.34 23.45 9.40
CA GLY A 257 -4.71 24.76 9.57
C GLY A 257 -5.13 25.53 10.85
N GLN A 258 -6.15 25.05 11.59
CA GLN A 258 -6.65 25.77 12.78
C GLN A 258 -5.96 25.39 14.09
N ASP A 259 -5.17 24.30 14.14
CA ASP A 259 -4.48 23.82 15.35
C ASP A 259 -2.94 23.96 15.30
N ALA A 260 -2.37 24.63 14.31
CA ALA A 260 -0.94 24.93 14.30
C ALA A 260 -0.67 26.11 15.25
N PRO A 261 0.11 25.94 16.35
CA PRO A 261 0.53 27.08 17.15
C PRO A 261 1.39 28.00 16.26
N VAL A 262 0.94 29.24 16.09
CA VAL A 262 1.75 30.33 15.55
C VAL A 262 2.94 30.49 16.50
N THR A 263 4.10 29.98 16.12
CA THR A 263 5.35 30.36 16.77
C THR A 263 5.68 31.77 16.30
N ALA A 264 5.34 32.76 17.12
CA ALA A 264 5.96 34.07 17.05
C ALA A 264 7.42 33.95 17.49
N GLU A 265 8.29 34.54 16.66
CA GLU A 265 9.68 34.98 16.84
C GLU A 265 10.71 34.05 17.50
#